data_abbf36be0eacaab532a3c620181cc41b
#
_entry.id   abbf36be0eacaab532a3c620181cc41b
#
_cell.length_a   1.000
_cell.length_b   1.000
_cell.length_c   1.000
_cell.angle_alpha   90.00
_cell.angle_beta   90.00
_cell.angle_gamma   90.00
#
_symmetry.space_group_name_H-M   'P 1'
#
loop_
_entity.id
_entity.type
_entity.pdbx_description
1 polymer ?
#
loop_
_entity_poly.entity_id
_entity_poly.type
_entity_poly.pdbx_seq_one_letter_code
_entity_poly.pdbx_strand_id
1 'polypeptide(L)'
;MRRSAAITLLFSALLALAGCKSPCRELSERLCDCVDSFQRDDCIQLVAERERNVEPTDEELNACEQKLQTCTITPDDENSCRILETNEGKDACGLAR
;
A
#
# COMPACT_ATOMS: atom_id res chain seq x y z
N MET A 1 35.57 6.10 -18.34
CA MET A 1 35.04 4.86 -17.76
C MET A 1 34.67 4.98 -16.29
N ARG A 2 35.42 5.70 -15.48
CA ARG A 2 35.10 5.90 -14.06
C ARG A 2 33.81 6.69 -13.82
N ARG A 3 33.43 7.59 -14.74
CA ARG A 3 32.24 8.40 -14.66
C ARG A 3 30.93 7.58 -14.88
N SER A 4 31.00 6.54 -15.71
CA SER A 4 29.86 5.67 -15.98
C SER A 4 29.46 4.81 -14.77
N ALA A 5 30.45 4.34 -14.00
CA ALA A 5 30.21 3.55 -12.80
C ALA A 5 29.55 4.37 -11.68
N ALA A 6 29.96 5.65 -11.52
CA ALA A 6 29.36 6.55 -10.54
C ALA A 6 27.90 6.87 -10.84
N ILE A 7 27.56 7.07 -12.11
CA ILE A 7 26.19 7.34 -12.56
C ILE A 7 25.30 6.12 -12.32
N THR A 8 25.81 4.92 -12.56
CA THR A 8 25.07 3.68 -12.33
C THR A 8 24.73 3.47 -10.85
N LEU A 9 25.66 3.77 -9.96
CA LEU A 9 25.46 3.67 -8.52
C LEU A 9 24.40 4.66 -8.02
N LEU A 10 24.40 5.89 -8.51
CA LEU A 10 23.42 6.90 -8.17
C LEU A 10 22.00 6.49 -8.61
N PHE A 11 21.89 5.90 -9.78
CA PHE A 11 20.59 5.44 -10.30
C PHE A 11 20.04 4.29 -9.46
N SER A 12 20.88 3.38 -9.01
CA SER A 12 20.49 2.27 -8.13
C SER A 12 19.97 2.77 -6.78
N ALA A 13 20.61 3.79 -6.21
CA ALA A 13 20.20 4.39 -4.95
C ALA A 13 18.82 5.07 -5.06
N LEU A 14 18.53 5.73 -6.17
CA LEU A 14 17.23 6.36 -6.42
C LEU A 14 16.11 5.33 -6.54
N LEU A 15 16.37 4.20 -7.20
CA LEU A 15 15.40 3.11 -7.31
C LEU A 15 15.08 2.49 -5.93
N ALA A 16 16.07 2.35 -5.08
CA ALA A 16 15.88 1.83 -3.73
C ALA A 16 15.00 2.76 -2.88
N LEU A 17 15.17 4.09 -3.02
CA LEU A 17 14.33 5.07 -2.31
C LEU A 17 12.89 5.07 -2.82
N ALA A 18 12.66 4.84 -4.12
CA ALA A 18 11.31 4.79 -4.70
C ALA A 18 10.53 3.55 -4.25
N GLY A 19 11.22 2.47 -3.81
CA GLY A 19 10.62 1.21 -3.39
C GLY A 19 10.30 1.08 -1.91
N CYS A 20 10.35 2.17 -1.12
CA CYS A 20 10.25 2.12 0.34
C CYS A 20 8.81 2.16 0.91
N LYS A 21 7.79 1.78 0.16
CA LYS A 21 6.43 1.63 0.70
C LYS A 21 6.35 0.36 1.53
N SER A 22 5.86 0.47 2.77
CA SER A 22 5.58 -0.71 3.57
C SER A 22 4.38 -1.48 3.02
N PRO A 23 4.28 -2.79 3.26
CA PRO A 23 3.10 -3.57 2.87
C PRO A 23 1.80 -3.03 3.47
N CYS A 24 1.84 -2.55 4.71
CA CYS A 24 0.67 -1.98 5.37
C CYS A 24 0.20 -0.69 4.69
N ARG A 25 1.12 0.16 4.29
CA ARG A 25 0.79 1.37 3.55
C ARG A 25 0.18 1.03 2.18
N GLU A 26 0.78 0.10 1.48
CA GLU A 26 0.28 -0.35 0.19
C GLU A 26 -1.13 -0.92 0.29
N LEU A 27 -1.39 -1.76 1.29
CA LEU A 27 -2.71 -2.32 1.55
C LEU A 27 -3.73 -1.22 1.83
N SER A 28 -3.39 -0.27 2.70
CA SER A 28 -4.26 0.85 3.05
C SER A 28 -4.55 1.76 1.84
N GLU A 29 -3.55 2.04 1.02
CA GLU A 29 -3.73 2.81 -0.21
C GLU A 29 -4.64 2.08 -1.20
N ARG A 30 -4.56 0.75 -1.25
CA ARG A 30 -5.46 -0.07 -2.07
C ARG A 30 -6.91 0.09 -1.61
N LEU A 31 -7.14 0.13 -0.31
CA LEU A 31 -8.47 0.39 0.24
C LEU A 31 -8.96 1.80 -0.07
N CYS A 32 -8.06 2.77 -0.17
CA CYS A 32 -8.40 4.14 -0.57
C CYS A 32 -8.97 4.21 -1.99
N ASP A 33 -8.69 3.24 -2.85
CA ASP A 33 -9.26 3.17 -4.19
C ASP A 33 -10.76 2.89 -4.17
N CYS A 34 -11.30 2.42 -3.04
CA CYS A 34 -12.71 2.11 -2.88
C CYS A 34 -13.52 3.23 -2.22
N VAL A 35 -12.91 4.36 -1.89
CA VAL A 35 -13.65 5.55 -1.45
C VAL A 35 -13.99 6.43 -2.66
N ASP A 36 -14.90 7.38 -2.46
CA ASP A 36 -15.26 8.33 -3.51
C ASP A 36 -14.04 9.08 -4.03
N SER A 37 -14.01 9.35 -5.33
CA SER A 37 -12.85 9.92 -6.01
C SER A 37 -12.38 11.24 -5.39
N PHE A 38 -13.30 12.07 -4.90
CA PHE A 38 -12.94 13.33 -4.25
C PHE A 38 -12.38 13.16 -2.83
N GLN A 39 -12.58 11.99 -2.20
CA GLN A 39 -12.05 11.67 -0.88
C GLN A 39 -10.77 10.84 -0.94
N ARG A 40 -10.40 10.37 -2.13
CA ARG A 40 -9.26 9.49 -2.30
C ARG A 40 -7.95 10.12 -1.85
N ASP A 41 -7.71 11.37 -2.21
CA ASP A 41 -6.48 12.08 -1.83
C ASP A 41 -6.39 12.26 -0.31
N ASP A 42 -7.49 12.57 0.35
CA ASP A 42 -7.54 12.69 1.80
C ASP A 42 -7.28 11.34 2.47
N CYS A 43 -7.82 10.26 1.91
CA CYS A 43 -7.58 8.89 2.38
C CYS A 43 -6.10 8.55 2.31
N ILE A 44 -5.45 8.82 1.19
CA ILE A 44 -4.03 8.54 0.98
C ILE A 44 -3.15 9.35 1.93
N GLN A 45 -3.49 10.63 2.15
CA GLN A 45 -2.77 11.49 3.09
C GLN A 45 -2.89 10.99 4.53
N LEU A 46 -4.07 10.55 4.94
CA LEU A 46 -4.30 9.97 6.26
C LEU A 46 -3.48 8.70 6.48
N VAL A 47 -3.41 7.84 5.48
CA VAL A 47 -2.61 6.62 5.53
C VAL A 47 -1.13 6.95 5.71
N ALA A 48 -0.61 7.88 4.93
CA ALA A 48 0.78 8.30 5.00
C ALA A 48 1.12 8.93 6.37
N GLU A 49 0.20 9.72 6.91
CA GLU A 49 0.35 10.35 8.22
C GLU A 49 0.36 9.33 9.34
N ARG A 50 -0.53 8.35 9.29
CA ARG A 50 -0.56 7.25 10.28
C ARG A 50 0.73 6.46 10.28
N GLU A 51 1.27 6.14 9.12
CA GLU A 51 2.52 5.38 9.02
C GLU A 51 3.70 6.15 9.61
N ARG A 52 3.72 7.48 9.45
CA ARG A 52 4.75 8.32 10.06
C ARG A 52 4.66 8.38 11.58
N ASN A 53 3.44 8.34 12.13
CA ASN A 53 3.20 8.48 13.55
C ASN A 53 3.25 7.15 14.30
N VAL A 54 2.89 6.06 13.65
CA VAL A 54 2.86 4.71 14.24
C VAL A 54 3.61 3.77 13.31
N GLU A 55 4.85 3.45 13.68
CA GLU A 55 5.67 2.52 12.91
C GLU A 55 5.16 1.09 13.12
N PRO A 56 4.82 0.36 12.03
CA PRO A 56 4.32 -1.01 12.15
C PRO A 56 5.40 -1.96 12.67
N THR A 57 4.99 -2.94 13.47
CA THR A 57 5.86 -4.03 13.93
C THR A 57 6.12 -5.02 12.79
N ASP A 58 7.13 -5.87 12.96
CA ASP A 58 7.42 -6.93 11.97
C ASP A 58 6.25 -7.88 11.78
N GLU A 59 5.52 -8.20 12.86
CA GLU A 59 4.31 -9.03 12.79
C GLU A 59 3.22 -8.36 11.96
N GLU A 60 3.02 -7.06 12.16
CA GLU A 60 2.04 -6.29 11.40
C GLU A 60 2.42 -6.21 9.92
N LEU A 61 3.70 -6.01 9.62
CA LEU A 61 4.20 -5.98 8.24
C LEU A 61 3.96 -7.32 7.54
N ASN A 62 4.23 -8.43 8.21
CA ASN A 62 3.99 -9.76 7.66
C ASN A 62 2.49 -10.01 7.43
N ALA A 63 1.64 -9.59 8.36
CA ALA A 63 0.20 -9.71 8.21
C ALA A 63 -0.32 -8.89 7.03
N CYS A 64 0.16 -7.65 6.88
CA CYS A 64 -0.21 -6.80 5.74
C CYS A 64 0.23 -7.41 4.42
N GLU A 65 1.42 -7.99 4.36
CA GLU A 65 1.92 -8.66 3.17
C GLU A 65 1.05 -9.83 2.75
N GLN A 66 0.59 -10.63 3.71
CA GLN A 66 -0.34 -11.73 3.46
C GLN A 66 -1.68 -11.21 2.94
N LYS A 67 -2.19 -10.14 3.53
CA LYS A 67 -3.47 -9.52 3.11
C LYS A 67 -3.37 -8.91 1.71
N LEU A 68 -2.21 -8.40 1.30
CA LEU A 68 -2.00 -7.96 -0.07
C LEU A 68 -2.21 -9.09 -1.09
N GLN A 69 -1.87 -10.32 -0.71
CA GLN A 69 -2.07 -11.49 -1.57
C GLN A 69 -3.52 -11.94 -1.64
N THR A 70 -4.28 -11.75 -0.57
CA THR A 70 -5.67 -12.19 -0.49
C THR A 70 -6.69 -11.12 -0.88
N CYS A 71 -6.30 -9.84 -0.79
CA CYS A 71 -7.17 -8.72 -1.17
C CYS A 71 -7.17 -8.56 -2.69
N THR A 72 -8.33 -8.73 -3.31
CA THR A 72 -8.48 -8.72 -4.76
C THR A 72 -8.90 -7.36 -5.33
N ILE A 73 -8.85 -6.32 -4.53
CA ILE A 73 -9.13 -4.95 -5.00
C ILE A 73 -8.03 -4.51 -5.95
N THR A 74 -8.44 -4.02 -7.13
CA THR A 74 -7.53 -3.47 -8.14
C THR A 74 -7.86 -2.00 -8.38
N PRO A 75 -6.85 -1.13 -8.61
CA PRO A 75 -7.08 0.31 -8.74
C PRO A 75 -8.00 0.73 -9.88
N ASP A 76 -8.04 -0.04 -10.98
CA ASP A 76 -8.76 0.32 -12.19
C ASP A 76 -10.13 -0.36 -12.28
N ASP A 77 -10.54 -1.12 -11.28
CA ASP A 77 -11.79 -1.87 -11.29
C ASP A 77 -12.63 -1.56 -10.07
N GLU A 78 -13.62 -0.69 -10.25
CA GLU A 78 -14.57 -0.34 -9.18
C GLU A 78 -15.38 -1.53 -8.70
N ASN A 79 -15.62 -2.51 -9.57
CA ASN A 79 -16.34 -3.72 -9.19
C ASN A 79 -15.57 -4.58 -8.19
N SER A 80 -14.23 -4.47 -8.17
CA SER A 80 -13.41 -5.19 -7.21
C SER A 80 -13.65 -4.75 -5.77
N CYS A 81 -14.18 -3.54 -5.55
CA CYS A 81 -14.51 -3.02 -4.23
C CYS A 81 -15.73 -3.73 -3.60
N ARG A 82 -16.52 -4.45 -4.39
CA ARG A 82 -17.69 -5.19 -3.89
C ARG A 82 -17.36 -6.26 -2.85
N ILE A 83 -16.13 -6.75 -2.87
CA ILE A 83 -15.70 -7.73 -1.86
C ILE A 83 -15.80 -7.17 -0.43
N LEU A 84 -15.73 -5.84 -0.28
CA LEU A 84 -15.85 -5.18 1.01
C LEU A 84 -17.27 -5.17 1.57
N GLU A 85 -18.27 -5.58 0.78
CA GLU A 85 -19.65 -5.74 1.25
C GLU A 85 -19.84 -7.01 2.08
N THR A 86 -18.91 -7.96 1.99
CA THR A 86 -18.95 -9.21 2.75
C THR A 86 -17.93 -9.20 3.87
N ASN A 87 -18.20 -9.93 4.94
CA ASN A 87 -17.24 -10.10 6.05
C ASN A 87 -15.98 -10.84 5.58
N GLU A 88 -16.13 -11.80 4.70
CA GLU A 88 -15.02 -12.57 4.15
C GLU A 88 -14.08 -11.68 3.34
N GLY A 89 -14.66 -10.81 2.51
CA GLY A 89 -13.89 -9.86 1.72
C GLY A 89 -13.19 -8.82 2.57
N LYS A 90 -13.85 -8.31 3.59
CA LYS A 90 -13.24 -7.38 4.55
C LYS A 90 -12.05 -8.03 5.24
N ASP A 91 -12.19 -9.25 5.71
CA ASP A 91 -11.12 -9.98 6.36
C ASP A 91 -9.96 -10.24 5.39
N ALA A 92 -10.25 -10.59 4.15
CA ALA A 92 -9.24 -10.80 3.11
C ALA A 92 -8.40 -9.55 2.84
N CYS A 93 -8.98 -8.37 3.03
CA CYS A 93 -8.28 -7.08 2.86
C CYS A 93 -7.79 -6.49 4.18
N GLY A 94 -7.87 -7.23 5.28
CA GLY A 94 -7.33 -6.80 6.56
C GLY A 94 -8.19 -5.80 7.32
N LEU A 95 -9.46 -5.63 6.91
CA LEU A 95 -10.38 -4.77 7.66
C LEU A 95 -10.95 -5.52 8.85
N ALA A 96 -10.79 -4.93 10.03
CA ALA A 96 -11.39 -5.45 11.25
C ALA A 96 -12.92 -5.32 11.17
N ARG A 97 -13.64 -6.21 11.83
CA ARG A 97 -15.10 -6.20 11.91
C ARG A 97 -15.61 -5.01 12.69
#